data_bc63ca408ebf72253f09b3df296e7137
#
_entry.id   bc63ca408ebf72253f09b3df296e7137
#
_cell.length_a   1.000
_cell.length_b   1.000
_cell.length_c   1.000
_cell.angle_alpha   90.00
_cell.angle_beta   90.00
_cell.angle_gamma   90.00
#
_symmetry.space_group_name_H-M   'P 1'
#
loop_
_entity.id
_entity.type
_entity.pdbx_description
1 polymer ?
#
loop_
_entity_poly.entity_id
_entity_poly.type
_entity_poly.pdbx_seq_one_letter_code
_entity_poly.pdbx_strand_id
1 'polypeptide(L)'
;LLTIFSCTTSTDVPLPITTASEEALEMYNKAWYYWGDHDAIKQSEYMKKALDIDPDFILANLYVVENDPNKRKQFRDKAIQNKNDGSNAEKLLVDMFVAGREGRTNDQINFAKKLVEEYPNSSKAYVDLGDAYNVTRNFSSAAQNYIKATDINPENVNAWWRLGSQHINVYTNQILLPASKQDKKLGIKYIDKMISLRPEAAVGYQIRGNVDRANGDFESAKKWYTDALEKRRATGRAASGLLGVIAHNLVFNGEFDSAQEYYNLGISEGQTANNKYSVGIFQIQSYLFNDDYSGAIKVADQISNDLETYGFSPVQIYQNKAQIELRKFLAHAHNQKKEEAYESLMMRKNYSERAMELMEVDEVRQRDFDANNAQYQAWYHILFGEYNEAETQLNTLYSIVSKIQSPTALDHYSAMMGMVRLFQGDSEGSLSYFNENIDTENYQYYSYFKALALQASGQNTIAKDIFNKIANYNFNGLGVSLVRSLAKKQLESQ
;
A
#
# COMPACT_ATOMS: atom_id res chain seq x y z
N LEU A 1 -24.67 -37.48 20.49
CA LEU A 1 -23.34 -36.90 20.44
C LEU A 1 -23.45 -35.42 20.84
N LEU A 2 -23.07 -35.10 22.11
CA LEU A 2 -22.93 -33.75 22.61
C LEU A 2 -21.63 -33.19 22.01
N THR A 3 -21.73 -32.28 21.06
CA THR A 3 -20.62 -31.41 20.62
C THR A 3 -20.35 -30.39 21.73
N ILE A 4 -19.35 -30.65 22.55
CA ILE A 4 -18.79 -29.66 23.47
C ILE A 4 -18.13 -28.58 22.60
N PHE A 5 -18.81 -27.45 22.42
CA PHE A 5 -18.16 -26.22 21.99
C PHE A 5 -17.22 -25.80 23.12
N SER A 6 -15.94 -26.09 22.97
CA SER A 6 -14.89 -25.49 23.80
C SER A 6 -14.91 -23.99 23.55
N CYS A 7 -15.57 -23.24 24.36
CA CYS A 7 -15.42 -21.79 24.46
C CYS A 7 -14.02 -21.57 25.02
N THR A 8 -13.00 -21.45 24.18
CA THR A 8 -11.68 -21.00 24.62
C THR A 8 -11.84 -19.55 25.08
N THR A 9 -11.91 -19.34 26.37
CA THR A 9 -11.84 -17.97 26.92
C THR A 9 -10.53 -17.36 26.51
N SER A 10 -10.60 -16.19 25.85
CA SER A 10 -9.41 -15.42 25.50
C SER A 10 -8.58 -15.14 26.75
N THR A 11 -7.28 -15.41 26.68
CA THR A 11 -6.31 -15.05 27.73
C THR A 11 -5.70 -13.68 27.46
N ASP A 12 -6.22 -12.95 26.49
CA ASP A 12 -5.68 -11.68 26.03
C ASP A 12 -5.77 -10.61 27.13
N VAL A 13 -4.63 -10.06 27.48
CA VAL A 13 -4.49 -8.94 28.39
C VAL A 13 -4.19 -7.70 27.57
N PRO A 14 -5.10 -6.72 27.50
CA PRO A 14 -4.86 -5.47 26.79
C PRO A 14 -3.59 -4.77 27.27
N LEU A 15 -2.88 -4.12 26.37
CA LEU A 15 -1.79 -3.22 26.75
C LEU A 15 -2.32 -2.10 27.66
N PRO A 16 -1.58 -1.70 28.70
CA PRO A 16 -1.99 -0.58 29.55
C PRO A 16 -1.97 0.72 28.73
N ILE A 17 -3.08 1.44 28.79
CA ILE A 17 -3.31 2.69 28.04
C ILE A 17 -3.62 3.79 29.03
N THR A 18 -2.95 4.93 28.89
CA THR A 18 -3.12 6.12 29.71
C THR A 18 -4.10 7.08 29.05
N THR A 19 -5.20 7.37 29.74
CA THR A 19 -6.16 8.41 29.37
C THR A 19 -6.87 8.94 30.62
N ALA A 20 -7.29 10.19 30.57
CA ALA A 20 -8.00 10.84 31.67
C ALA A 20 -9.48 10.40 31.77
N SER A 21 -10.01 9.67 30.79
CA SER A 21 -11.44 9.38 30.66
C SER A 21 -11.73 7.98 30.13
N GLU A 22 -12.59 7.23 30.84
CA GLU A 22 -13.11 5.94 30.34
C GLU A 22 -13.89 6.10 29.03
N GLU A 23 -14.59 7.24 28.84
CA GLU A 23 -15.30 7.54 27.60
C GLU A 23 -14.31 7.71 26.43
N ALA A 24 -13.16 8.40 26.63
CA ALA A 24 -12.12 8.51 25.63
C ALA A 24 -11.55 7.14 25.25
N LEU A 25 -11.34 6.26 26.24
CA LEU A 25 -10.89 4.89 26.00
C LEU A 25 -11.93 4.09 25.19
N GLU A 26 -13.22 4.24 25.47
CA GLU A 26 -14.28 3.60 24.70
C GLU A 26 -14.26 4.05 23.23
N MET A 27 -14.11 5.35 22.97
CA MET A 27 -14.00 5.88 21.59
C MET A 27 -12.77 5.34 20.89
N TYR A 28 -11.62 5.30 21.56
CA TYR A 28 -10.39 4.71 21.05
C TYR A 28 -10.57 3.22 20.67
N ASN A 29 -11.21 2.43 21.51
CA ASN A 29 -11.48 1.01 21.24
C ASN A 29 -12.45 0.83 20.07
N LYS A 30 -13.47 1.68 19.94
CA LYS A 30 -14.36 1.72 18.76
C LYS A 30 -13.58 2.05 17.47
N ALA A 31 -12.61 2.95 17.53
CA ALA A 31 -11.77 3.25 16.38
C ALA A 31 -10.98 2.01 15.92
N TRP A 32 -10.43 1.22 16.84
CA TRP A 32 -9.73 -0.03 16.52
C TRP A 32 -10.68 -1.11 15.98
N TYR A 33 -11.91 -1.17 16.45
CA TYR A 33 -12.93 -2.04 15.88
C TYR A 33 -13.13 -1.74 14.38
N TYR A 34 -13.30 -0.45 14.01
CA TYR A 34 -13.47 -0.04 12.61
C TYR A 34 -12.19 -0.17 11.78
N TRP A 35 -11.02 -0.04 12.39
CA TRP A 35 -9.76 -0.34 11.72
C TRP A 35 -9.70 -1.80 11.26
N GLY A 36 -10.14 -2.74 12.09
CA GLY A 36 -10.25 -4.16 11.73
C GLY A 36 -11.24 -4.43 10.60
N ASP A 37 -12.19 -3.51 10.35
CA ASP A 37 -13.12 -3.54 9.23
C ASP A 37 -12.59 -2.78 7.99
N HIS A 38 -11.34 -2.33 8.02
CA HIS A 38 -10.73 -1.46 7.00
C HIS A 38 -11.58 -0.20 6.71
N ASP A 39 -12.21 0.36 7.72
CA ASP A 39 -12.99 1.59 7.64
C ASP A 39 -12.22 2.77 8.24
N ALA A 40 -11.29 3.32 7.46
CA ALA A 40 -10.45 4.44 7.90
C ALA A 40 -11.25 5.71 8.22
N ILE A 41 -12.44 5.90 7.63
CA ILE A 41 -13.31 7.06 7.91
C ILE A 41 -13.85 6.93 9.33
N LYS A 42 -14.45 5.79 9.67
CA LYS A 42 -14.97 5.54 11.01
C LYS A 42 -13.86 5.49 12.06
N GLN A 43 -12.73 4.88 11.70
CA GLN A 43 -11.55 4.87 12.58
C GLN A 43 -11.13 6.31 12.94
N SER A 44 -10.97 7.19 11.92
CA SER A 44 -10.61 8.59 12.15
C SER A 44 -11.67 9.34 12.95
N GLU A 45 -12.96 9.13 12.65
CA GLU A 45 -14.07 9.75 13.40
C GLU A 45 -14.00 9.44 14.90
N TYR A 46 -13.85 8.15 15.25
CA TYR A 46 -13.81 7.74 16.65
C TYR A 46 -12.51 8.10 17.36
N MET A 47 -11.36 8.09 16.66
CA MET A 47 -10.11 8.62 17.21
C MET A 47 -10.22 10.12 17.52
N LYS A 48 -10.85 10.91 16.65
CA LYS A 48 -11.07 12.34 16.89
C LYS A 48 -12.03 12.57 18.06
N LYS A 49 -13.09 11.77 18.20
CA LYS A 49 -13.95 11.81 19.40
C LYS A 49 -13.18 11.53 20.69
N ALA A 50 -12.27 10.55 20.67
CA ALA A 50 -11.39 10.30 21.81
C ALA A 50 -10.52 11.52 22.14
N LEU A 51 -9.97 12.19 21.12
CA LEU A 51 -9.15 13.39 21.27
C LEU A 51 -9.94 14.64 21.65
N ASP A 52 -11.22 14.73 21.30
CA ASP A 52 -12.11 15.82 21.75
C ASP A 52 -12.36 15.72 23.27
N ILE A 53 -12.40 14.50 23.83
CA ILE A 53 -12.60 14.23 25.26
C ILE A 53 -11.26 14.35 26.02
N ASP A 54 -10.21 13.73 25.49
CA ASP A 54 -8.86 13.74 26.06
C ASP A 54 -7.84 14.16 24.98
N PRO A 55 -7.56 15.46 24.84
CA PRO A 55 -6.64 15.98 23.84
C PRO A 55 -5.20 15.47 24.01
N ASP A 56 -4.81 15.01 25.19
CA ASP A 56 -3.46 14.53 25.52
C ASP A 56 -3.31 13.00 25.36
N PHE A 57 -4.37 12.30 24.96
CA PHE A 57 -4.38 10.87 24.77
C PHE A 57 -3.31 10.43 23.75
N ILE A 58 -2.21 9.84 24.24
CA ILE A 58 -0.98 9.55 23.49
C ILE A 58 -1.26 8.67 22.27
N LEU A 59 -1.91 7.51 22.46
CA LEU A 59 -2.13 6.57 21.37
C LEU A 59 -3.20 7.04 20.38
N ALA A 60 -4.18 7.82 20.80
CA ALA A 60 -5.15 8.41 19.90
C ALA A 60 -4.46 9.45 18.98
N ASN A 61 -3.59 10.30 19.53
CA ASN A 61 -2.74 11.22 18.76
C ASN A 61 -1.79 10.47 17.80
N LEU A 62 -1.21 9.34 18.23
CA LEU A 62 -0.28 8.55 17.40
C LEU A 62 -0.97 7.92 16.18
N TYR A 63 -2.18 7.38 16.38
CA TYR A 63 -2.86 6.50 15.41
C TYR A 63 -4.05 7.14 14.68
N VAL A 64 -4.42 8.39 14.97
CA VAL A 64 -5.49 9.06 14.21
C VAL A 64 -5.14 9.12 12.73
N VAL A 65 -6.07 8.66 11.87
CA VAL A 65 -5.93 8.78 10.43
C VAL A 65 -6.29 10.22 10.04
N GLU A 66 -5.28 11.00 9.69
CA GLU A 66 -5.42 12.37 9.20
C GLU A 66 -4.71 12.51 7.87
N ASN A 67 -5.42 13.04 6.89
CA ASN A 67 -4.93 13.15 5.52
C ASN A 67 -4.14 14.45 5.29
N ASP A 68 -4.50 15.53 5.99
CA ASP A 68 -3.70 16.76 5.96
C ASP A 68 -2.35 16.54 6.64
N PRO A 69 -1.22 16.73 5.94
CA PRO A 69 0.10 16.39 6.46
C PRO A 69 0.53 17.26 7.65
N ASN A 70 0.05 18.50 7.74
CA ASN A 70 0.37 19.39 8.85
C ASN A 70 -0.39 18.99 10.11
N LYS A 71 -1.70 18.74 9.99
CA LYS A 71 -2.52 18.23 11.11
C LYS A 71 -2.01 16.87 11.58
N ARG A 72 -1.69 15.98 10.64
CA ARG A 72 -1.11 14.67 10.98
C ARG A 72 0.21 14.80 11.73
N LYS A 73 1.08 15.75 11.35
CA LYS A 73 2.32 16.04 12.08
C LYS A 73 2.02 16.54 13.48
N GLN A 74 1.09 17.49 13.65
CA GLN A 74 0.70 18.03 14.95
C GLN A 74 0.25 16.93 15.94
N PHE A 75 -0.61 16.01 15.50
CA PHE A 75 -1.03 14.89 16.32
C PHE A 75 0.16 13.99 16.72
N ARG A 76 1.01 13.65 15.78
CA ARG A 76 2.17 12.78 16.04
C ARG A 76 3.22 13.43 16.94
N ASP A 77 3.51 14.71 16.72
CA ASP A 77 4.43 15.46 17.58
C ASP A 77 3.91 15.53 19.02
N LYS A 78 2.60 15.70 19.20
CA LYS A 78 1.96 15.69 20.51
C LYS A 78 2.10 14.32 21.19
N ALA A 79 1.89 13.22 20.47
CA ALA A 79 2.12 11.87 21.00
C ALA A 79 3.59 11.66 21.41
N ILE A 80 4.55 12.16 20.63
CA ILE A 80 5.97 12.05 20.95
C ILE A 80 6.35 12.91 22.16
N GLN A 81 5.83 14.13 22.26
CA GLN A 81 6.06 15.02 23.41
C GLN A 81 5.55 14.43 24.72
N ASN A 82 4.33 13.87 24.70
CA ASN A 82 3.67 13.35 25.89
C ASN A 82 4.03 11.89 26.22
N LYS A 83 4.89 11.23 25.42
CA LYS A 83 5.16 9.79 25.60
C LYS A 83 5.62 9.42 27.01
N ASN A 84 6.35 10.31 27.69
CA ASN A 84 6.89 10.03 29.03
C ASN A 84 5.83 10.04 30.13
N ASP A 85 4.67 10.61 29.88
CA ASP A 85 3.52 10.64 30.80
C ASP A 85 2.68 9.34 30.68
N GLY A 86 2.93 8.54 29.63
CA GLY A 86 2.24 7.30 29.38
C GLY A 86 2.86 6.08 30.06
N SER A 87 2.17 4.95 29.91
CA SER A 87 2.64 3.63 30.33
C SER A 87 3.91 3.19 29.57
N ASN A 88 4.61 2.16 30.05
CA ASN A 88 5.74 1.60 29.31
C ASN A 88 5.34 1.05 27.94
N ALA A 89 4.13 0.48 27.81
CA ALA A 89 3.62 0.03 26.51
C ALA A 89 3.49 1.19 25.53
N GLU A 90 2.94 2.32 25.96
CA GLU A 90 2.80 3.50 25.11
C GLU A 90 4.13 4.09 24.70
N LYS A 91 5.11 4.16 25.61
CA LYS A 91 6.48 4.58 25.31
C LYS A 91 7.11 3.73 24.20
N LEU A 92 7.00 2.40 24.34
CA LEU A 92 7.51 1.46 23.35
C LEU A 92 6.81 1.59 21.98
N LEU A 93 5.49 1.77 21.96
CA LEU A 93 4.72 1.96 20.73
C LEU A 93 5.08 3.26 20.01
N VAL A 94 5.28 4.36 20.75
CA VAL A 94 5.75 5.63 20.18
C VAL A 94 7.18 5.48 19.62
N ASP A 95 8.09 4.84 20.37
CA ASP A 95 9.46 4.61 19.91
C ASP A 95 9.52 3.69 18.68
N MET A 96 8.67 2.66 18.61
CA MET A 96 8.50 1.83 17.41
C MET A 96 8.05 2.65 16.21
N PHE A 97 7.08 3.53 16.41
CA PHE A 97 6.57 4.40 15.35
C PHE A 97 7.67 5.35 14.83
N VAL A 98 8.41 6.00 15.72
CA VAL A 98 9.50 6.91 15.36
C VAL A 98 10.60 6.16 14.61
N ALA A 99 11.04 5.01 15.14
CA ALA A 99 12.07 4.18 14.49
C ALA A 99 11.65 3.72 13.09
N GLY A 100 10.40 3.30 12.92
CA GLY A 100 9.85 2.90 11.62
C GLY A 100 9.84 4.07 10.62
N ARG A 101 9.44 5.27 11.05
CA ARG A 101 9.41 6.46 10.20
C ARG A 101 10.81 6.90 9.74
N GLU A 102 11.79 6.77 10.61
CA GLU A 102 13.18 7.11 10.31
C GLU A 102 13.90 6.04 9.48
N GLY A 103 13.30 4.87 9.31
CA GLY A 103 13.88 3.73 8.61
C GLY A 103 14.86 2.93 9.48
N ARG A 104 14.83 3.09 10.81
CA ARG A 104 15.62 2.33 11.78
C ARG A 104 14.92 1.02 12.14
N THR A 105 14.83 0.11 11.17
CA THR A 105 14.03 -1.11 11.29
C THR A 105 14.51 -2.07 12.39
N ASN A 106 15.82 -2.10 12.67
CA ASN A 106 16.36 -2.92 13.77
C ASN A 106 15.90 -2.40 15.13
N ASP A 107 15.87 -1.08 15.33
CA ASP A 107 15.35 -0.48 16.55
C ASP A 107 13.87 -0.75 16.69
N GLN A 108 13.10 -0.63 15.61
CA GLN A 108 11.67 -0.96 15.61
C GLN A 108 11.42 -2.40 16.08
N ILE A 109 12.18 -3.38 15.57
CA ILE A 109 12.09 -4.78 16.03
C ILE A 109 12.48 -4.91 17.50
N ASN A 110 13.53 -4.22 17.95
CA ASN A 110 13.98 -4.29 19.34
C ASN A 110 12.94 -3.72 20.32
N PHE A 111 12.28 -2.61 19.97
CA PHE A 111 11.18 -2.08 20.78
C PHE A 111 9.98 -3.04 20.79
N ALA A 112 9.62 -3.64 19.64
CA ALA A 112 8.55 -4.62 19.57
C ALA A 112 8.86 -5.89 20.40
N LYS A 113 10.10 -6.37 20.44
CA LYS A 113 10.53 -7.48 21.32
C LYS A 113 10.36 -7.13 22.78
N LYS A 114 10.80 -5.93 23.21
CA LYS A 114 10.61 -5.47 24.58
C LYS A 114 9.11 -5.41 24.96
N LEU A 115 8.27 -4.97 24.01
CA LEU A 115 6.82 -4.94 24.24
C LEU A 115 6.26 -6.35 24.51
N VAL A 116 6.69 -7.37 23.76
CA VAL A 116 6.29 -8.76 24.00
C VAL A 116 6.87 -9.32 25.29
N GLU A 117 8.12 -8.99 25.65
CA GLU A 117 8.76 -9.41 26.91
C GLU A 117 8.02 -8.85 28.13
N GLU A 118 7.60 -7.59 28.10
CA GLU A 118 6.86 -6.96 29.20
C GLU A 118 5.37 -7.35 29.23
N TYR A 119 4.77 -7.65 28.04
CA TYR A 119 3.34 -7.95 27.91
C TYR A 119 3.11 -9.29 27.17
N PRO A 120 3.58 -10.43 27.72
CA PRO A 120 3.58 -11.73 27.02
C PRO A 120 2.18 -12.32 26.77
N ASN A 121 1.15 -11.78 27.41
CA ASN A 121 -0.23 -12.19 27.23
C ASN A 121 -1.05 -11.19 26.38
N SER A 122 -0.40 -10.25 25.68
CA SER A 122 -1.10 -9.32 24.79
C SER A 122 -1.02 -9.75 23.34
N SER A 123 -2.16 -10.09 22.74
CA SER A 123 -2.24 -10.44 21.31
C SER A 123 -1.79 -9.27 20.41
N LYS A 124 -2.06 -8.03 20.84
CA LYS A 124 -1.62 -6.84 20.10
C LYS A 124 -0.08 -6.73 20.06
N ALA A 125 0.62 -7.00 21.16
CA ALA A 125 2.08 -6.95 21.19
C ALA A 125 2.70 -7.93 20.18
N TYR A 126 2.14 -9.13 20.04
CA TYR A 126 2.60 -10.10 19.03
C TYR A 126 2.24 -9.68 17.60
N VAL A 127 1.09 -9.04 17.36
CA VAL A 127 0.78 -8.47 16.05
C VAL A 127 1.80 -7.40 15.68
N ASP A 128 2.13 -6.50 16.60
CA ASP A 128 3.10 -5.42 16.36
C ASP A 128 4.52 -5.96 16.08
N LEU A 129 4.95 -7.00 16.80
CA LEU A 129 6.23 -7.68 16.53
C LEU A 129 6.21 -8.40 15.18
N GLY A 130 5.10 -9.05 14.84
CA GLY A 130 4.89 -9.66 13.53
C GLY A 130 4.99 -8.64 12.40
N ASP A 131 4.37 -7.47 12.57
CA ASP A 131 4.44 -6.37 11.60
C ASP A 131 5.88 -5.83 11.44
N ALA A 132 6.62 -5.66 12.52
CA ALA A 132 8.02 -5.25 12.48
C ALA A 132 8.91 -6.27 11.73
N TYR A 133 8.70 -7.57 11.94
CA TYR A 133 9.39 -8.59 11.16
C TYR A 133 8.96 -8.62 9.69
N ASN A 134 7.69 -8.36 9.39
CA ASN A 134 7.20 -8.33 8.02
C ASN A 134 7.85 -7.21 7.20
N VAL A 135 8.07 -6.03 7.79
CA VAL A 135 8.79 -4.92 7.14
C VAL A 135 10.21 -5.33 6.73
N THR A 136 10.88 -6.18 7.50
CA THR A 136 12.24 -6.66 7.23
C THR A 136 12.28 -7.95 6.40
N ARG A 137 11.15 -8.39 5.85
CA ARG A 137 11.02 -9.64 5.06
C ARG A 137 11.32 -10.91 5.85
N ASN A 138 11.35 -10.85 7.17
CA ASN A 138 11.43 -12.03 8.01
C ASN A 138 10.05 -12.66 8.20
N PHE A 139 9.49 -13.18 7.11
CA PHE A 139 8.13 -13.72 7.05
C PHE A 139 7.88 -14.87 8.01
N SER A 140 8.90 -15.71 8.25
CA SER A 140 8.78 -16.84 9.19
C SER A 140 8.53 -16.34 10.61
N SER A 141 9.32 -15.37 11.08
CA SER A 141 9.13 -14.77 12.40
C SER A 141 7.81 -13.98 12.46
N ALA A 142 7.45 -13.27 11.38
CA ALA A 142 6.17 -12.57 11.31
C ALA A 142 4.99 -13.54 11.49
N ALA A 143 4.96 -14.65 10.72
CA ALA A 143 3.90 -15.66 10.81
C ALA A 143 3.81 -16.30 12.21
N GLN A 144 4.95 -16.63 12.82
CA GLN A 144 4.98 -17.19 14.18
C GLN A 144 4.35 -16.24 15.21
N ASN A 145 4.62 -14.95 15.12
CA ASN A 145 4.04 -13.96 16.01
C ASN A 145 2.54 -13.75 15.75
N TYR A 146 2.08 -13.75 14.49
CA TYR A 146 0.65 -13.69 14.19
C TYR A 146 -0.10 -14.94 14.68
N ILE A 147 0.49 -16.15 14.56
CA ILE A 147 -0.08 -17.38 15.14
C ILE A 147 -0.18 -17.22 16.64
N LYS A 148 0.89 -16.78 17.31
CA LYS A 148 0.86 -16.56 18.76
C LYS A 148 -0.22 -15.55 19.18
N ALA A 149 -0.43 -14.49 18.38
CA ALA A 149 -1.51 -13.55 18.61
C ALA A 149 -2.90 -14.23 18.53
N THR A 150 -3.11 -15.14 17.55
CA THR A 150 -4.37 -15.90 17.43
C THR A 150 -4.55 -16.96 18.50
N ASP A 151 -3.47 -17.52 19.07
CA ASP A 151 -3.53 -18.45 20.21
C ASP A 151 -3.98 -17.73 21.48
N ILE A 152 -3.48 -16.50 21.71
CA ILE A 152 -3.84 -15.67 22.85
C ILE A 152 -5.27 -15.15 22.68
N ASN A 153 -5.61 -14.64 21.50
CA ASN A 153 -6.93 -14.12 21.17
C ASN A 153 -7.44 -14.68 19.82
N PRO A 154 -8.21 -15.76 19.83
CA PRO A 154 -8.80 -16.34 18.63
C PRO A 154 -9.77 -15.41 17.88
N GLU A 155 -10.21 -14.31 18.49
CA GLU A 155 -11.08 -13.29 17.88
C GLU A 155 -10.27 -12.12 17.28
N ASN A 156 -8.95 -12.16 17.31
CA ASN A 156 -8.11 -11.12 16.74
C ASN A 156 -8.16 -11.13 15.22
N VAL A 157 -9.12 -10.40 14.64
CA VAL A 157 -9.36 -10.29 13.19
C VAL A 157 -8.10 -9.79 12.45
N ASN A 158 -7.34 -8.87 13.07
CA ASN A 158 -6.13 -8.31 12.45
C ASN A 158 -5.02 -9.36 12.29
N ALA A 159 -4.88 -10.28 13.25
CA ALA A 159 -3.91 -11.38 13.15
C ALA A 159 -4.31 -12.38 12.05
N TRP A 160 -5.59 -12.75 11.96
CA TRP A 160 -6.11 -13.64 10.91
C TRP A 160 -5.94 -13.03 9.52
N TRP A 161 -6.23 -11.73 9.37
CA TRP A 161 -5.99 -11.03 8.11
C TRP A 161 -4.53 -11.08 7.66
N ARG A 162 -3.59 -10.82 8.56
CA ARG A 162 -2.15 -10.86 8.28
C ARG A 162 -1.69 -12.25 7.87
N LEU A 163 -2.14 -13.28 8.57
CA LEU A 163 -1.85 -14.67 8.20
C LEU A 163 -2.38 -15.00 6.80
N GLY A 164 -3.63 -14.64 6.49
CA GLY A 164 -4.21 -14.85 5.16
C GLY A 164 -3.45 -14.12 4.07
N SER A 165 -3.11 -12.86 4.31
CA SER A 165 -2.45 -12.00 3.34
C SER A 165 -0.99 -12.38 3.05
N GLN A 166 -0.34 -13.18 3.88
CA GLN A 166 0.98 -13.73 3.56
C GLN A 166 0.95 -14.84 2.49
N HIS A 167 -0.16 -15.57 2.37
CA HIS A 167 -0.30 -16.72 1.49
C HIS A 167 -0.98 -16.43 0.16
N ILE A 168 -1.78 -15.38 0.08
CA ILE A 168 -2.58 -15.04 -1.11
C ILE A 168 -2.54 -13.55 -1.38
N ASN A 169 -2.50 -13.20 -2.66
CA ASN A 169 -2.54 -11.82 -3.08
C ASN A 169 -3.96 -11.26 -2.94
N VAL A 170 -4.13 -10.24 -2.11
CA VAL A 170 -5.42 -9.57 -1.85
C VAL A 170 -5.38 -8.07 -2.09
N TYR A 171 -4.19 -7.50 -2.32
CA TYR A 171 -3.96 -6.09 -2.64
C TYR A 171 -2.86 -5.91 -3.70
N THR A 172 -2.84 -4.75 -4.32
CA THR A 172 -1.76 -4.33 -5.24
C THR A 172 -0.43 -4.22 -4.50
N ASN A 173 0.65 -4.69 -5.12
CA ASN A 173 2.02 -4.63 -4.60
C ASN A 173 2.16 -5.23 -3.18
N GLN A 174 1.35 -6.23 -2.89
CA GLN A 174 1.42 -6.92 -1.61
C GLN A 174 2.67 -7.80 -1.54
N ILE A 175 3.33 -7.76 -0.39
CA ILE A 175 4.46 -8.62 -0.10
C ILE A 175 3.93 -9.97 0.39
N LEU A 176 4.26 -11.00 -0.37
CA LEU A 176 3.88 -12.39 -0.09
C LEU A 176 5.06 -13.18 0.46
N LEU A 177 4.76 -14.31 1.09
CA LEU A 177 5.76 -15.36 1.31
C LEU A 177 6.41 -15.72 -0.03
N PRO A 178 7.67 -16.19 -0.03
CA PRO A 178 8.26 -16.83 -1.21
C PRO A 178 7.30 -17.87 -1.81
N ALA A 179 7.19 -17.96 -3.13
CA ALA A 179 6.19 -18.78 -3.81
C ALA A 179 6.18 -20.25 -3.33
N SER A 180 7.36 -20.81 -3.01
CA SER A 180 7.51 -22.18 -2.46
C SER A 180 6.92 -22.37 -1.05
N LYS A 181 6.61 -21.29 -0.34
CA LYS A 181 6.03 -21.30 1.01
C LYS A 181 4.57 -20.83 1.04
N GLN A 182 4.03 -20.40 -0.10
CA GLN A 182 2.63 -19.99 -0.18
C GLN A 182 1.72 -21.21 -0.15
N ASP A 183 0.69 -21.16 0.69
CA ASP A 183 -0.43 -22.12 0.70
C ASP A 183 -1.74 -21.35 0.54
N LYS A 184 -2.25 -21.36 -0.68
CA LYS A 184 -3.48 -20.65 -1.05
C LYS A 184 -4.69 -21.15 -0.26
N LYS A 185 -4.81 -22.47 0.00
CA LYS A 185 -5.92 -23.05 0.75
C LYS A 185 -5.90 -22.58 2.21
N LEU A 186 -4.70 -22.54 2.79
CA LEU A 186 -4.51 -22.04 4.15
C LEU A 186 -4.83 -20.54 4.24
N GLY A 187 -4.36 -19.73 3.27
CA GLY A 187 -4.68 -18.32 3.20
C GLY A 187 -6.18 -18.05 3.13
N ILE A 188 -6.90 -18.79 2.29
CA ILE A 188 -8.37 -18.74 2.19
C ILE A 188 -9.02 -19.09 3.54
N LYS A 189 -8.56 -20.16 4.21
CA LYS A 189 -9.09 -20.55 5.53
C LYS A 189 -8.95 -19.43 6.56
N TYR A 190 -7.84 -18.70 6.56
CA TYR A 190 -7.64 -17.57 7.46
C TYR A 190 -8.59 -16.39 7.14
N ILE A 191 -8.83 -16.11 5.87
CA ILE A 191 -9.81 -15.08 5.46
C ILE A 191 -11.24 -15.50 5.79
N ASP A 192 -11.61 -16.76 5.59
CA ASP A 192 -12.92 -17.29 5.98
C ASP A 192 -13.14 -17.21 7.51
N LYS A 193 -12.06 -17.34 8.30
CA LYS A 193 -12.11 -17.10 9.76
C LYS A 193 -12.45 -15.64 10.07
N MET A 194 -11.88 -14.66 9.34
CA MET A 194 -12.29 -13.25 9.50
C MET A 194 -13.79 -13.06 9.25
N ILE A 195 -14.31 -13.62 8.15
CA ILE A 195 -15.75 -13.54 7.81
C ILE A 195 -16.60 -14.15 8.93
N SER A 196 -16.19 -15.30 9.46
CA SER A 196 -16.92 -15.97 10.55
C SER A 196 -16.96 -15.17 11.84
N LEU A 197 -15.92 -14.38 12.12
CA LEU A 197 -15.83 -13.53 13.32
C LEU A 197 -16.61 -12.21 13.15
N ARG A 198 -16.73 -11.71 11.92
CA ARG A 198 -17.41 -10.45 11.60
C ARG A 198 -18.25 -10.57 10.32
N PRO A 199 -19.33 -11.35 10.34
CA PRO A 199 -20.16 -11.59 9.13
C PRO A 199 -20.89 -10.34 8.61
N GLU A 200 -21.03 -9.31 9.45
CA GLU A 200 -21.59 -8.01 9.07
C GLU A 200 -20.58 -7.08 8.36
N ALA A 201 -19.26 -7.33 8.52
CA ALA A 201 -18.23 -6.47 7.97
C ALA A 201 -17.99 -6.76 6.48
N ALA A 202 -17.98 -5.71 5.67
CA ALA A 202 -17.76 -5.83 4.22
C ALA A 202 -16.36 -6.31 3.84
N VAL A 203 -15.35 -6.08 4.69
CA VAL A 203 -13.94 -6.30 4.36
C VAL A 203 -13.61 -7.76 4.02
N GLY A 204 -14.13 -8.72 4.78
CA GLY A 204 -13.89 -10.15 4.50
C GLY A 204 -14.42 -10.56 3.13
N TYR A 205 -15.62 -10.10 2.76
CA TYR A 205 -16.23 -10.35 1.45
C TYR A 205 -15.43 -9.67 0.32
N GLN A 206 -14.99 -8.43 0.51
CA GLN A 206 -14.12 -7.76 -0.45
C GLN A 206 -12.81 -8.52 -0.68
N ILE A 207 -12.18 -9.02 0.38
CA ILE A 207 -10.94 -9.79 0.30
C ILE A 207 -11.18 -11.12 -0.44
N ARG A 208 -12.28 -11.81 -0.18
CA ARG A 208 -12.65 -13.02 -0.96
C ARG A 208 -12.82 -12.72 -2.44
N GLY A 209 -13.49 -11.63 -2.77
CA GLY A 209 -13.60 -11.17 -4.16
C GLY A 209 -12.23 -10.85 -4.78
N ASN A 210 -11.32 -10.24 -4.01
CA ASN A 210 -9.96 -9.98 -4.46
C ASN A 210 -9.19 -11.29 -4.77
N VAL A 211 -9.37 -12.33 -3.96
CA VAL A 211 -8.78 -13.66 -4.21
C VAL A 211 -9.30 -14.26 -5.51
N ASP A 212 -10.61 -14.23 -5.74
CA ASP A 212 -11.21 -14.80 -6.94
C ASP A 212 -10.78 -14.00 -8.19
N ARG A 213 -10.77 -12.67 -8.12
CA ARG A 213 -10.24 -11.80 -9.19
C ARG A 213 -8.77 -12.10 -9.49
N ALA A 214 -7.94 -12.27 -8.47
CA ALA A 214 -6.53 -12.63 -8.65
C ALA A 214 -6.34 -13.93 -9.43
N ASN A 215 -7.31 -14.84 -9.34
CA ASN A 215 -7.34 -16.13 -10.06
C ASN A 215 -8.02 -16.05 -11.44
N GLY A 216 -8.54 -14.89 -11.84
CA GLY A 216 -9.30 -14.73 -13.07
C GLY A 216 -10.76 -15.21 -13.01
N ASP A 217 -11.26 -15.55 -11.81
CA ASP A 217 -12.68 -15.87 -11.61
C ASP A 217 -13.47 -14.58 -11.33
N PHE A 218 -13.68 -13.80 -12.40
CA PHE A 218 -14.30 -12.48 -12.31
C PHE A 218 -15.79 -12.54 -11.93
N GLU A 219 -16.50 -13.60 -12.29
CA GLU A 219 -17.92 -13.79 -11.95
C GLU A 219 -18.09 -14.11 -10.46
N SER A 220 -17.27 -14.99 -9.90
CA SER A 220 -17.26 -15.24 -8.46
C SER A 220 -16.84 -13.99 -7.67
N ALA A 221 -15.81 -13.28 -8.14
CA ALA A 221 -15.38 -12.03 -7.56
C ALA A 221 -16.51 -10.99 -7.51
N LYS A 222 -17.28 -10.85 -8.59
CA LYS A 222 -18.41 -9.93 -8.69
C LYS A 222 -19.48 -10.21 -7.61
N LYS A 223 -19.80 -11.48 -7.34
CA LYS A 223 -20.74 -11.85 -6.28
C LYS A 223 -20.26 -11.38 -4.91
N TRP A 224 -19.00 -11.68 -4.56
CA TRP A 224 -18.41 -11.25 -3.30
C TRP A 224 -18.39 -9.73 -3.13
N TYR A 225 -18.09 -8.98 -4.21
CA TYR A 225 -18.12 -7.51 -4.18
C TYR A 225 -19.51 -6.94 -4.04
N THR A 226 -20.52 -7.60 -4.64
CA THR A 226 -21.93 -7.22 -4.48
C THR A 226 -22.37 -7.39 -3.02
N ASP A 227 -22.07 -8.54 -2.40
CA ASP A 227 -22.35 -8.79 -0.99
C ASP A 227 -21.64 -7.76 -0.08
N ALA A 228 -20.37 -7.45 -0.38
CA ALA A 228 -19.61 -6.43 0.35
C ALA A 228 -20.26 -5.03 0.22
N LEU A 229 -20.72 -4.67 -0.99
CA LEU A 229 -21.37 -3.38 -1.27
C LEU A 229 -22.71 -3.26 -0.53
N GLU A 230 -23.52 -4.31 -0.51
CA GLU A 230 -24.78 -4.35 0.22
C GLU A 230 -24.56 -4.15 1.73
N LYS A 231 -23.56 -4.84 2.31
CA LYS A 231 -23.19 -4.67 3.73
C LYS A 231 -22.72 -3.25 4.05
N ARG A 232 -21.92 -2.63 3.17
CA ARG A 232 -21.52 -1.22 3.35
C ARG A 232 -22.71 -0.29 3.33
N ARG A 233 -23.59 -0.43 2.35
CA ARG A 233 -24.79 0.39 2.22
C ARG A 233 -25.78 0.20 3.36
N ALA A 234 -25.99 -1.02 3.83
CA ALA A 234 -26.85 -1.33 4.96
C ALA A 234 -26.43 -0.64 6.27
N THR A 235 -25.14 -0.33 6.42
CA THR A 235 -24.59 0.37 7.60
C THR A 235 -24.41 1.88 7.38
N GLY A 236 -24.84 2.44 6.25
CA GLY A 236 -24.64 3.85 5.89
C GLY A 236 -23.17 4.24 5.67
N ARG A 237 -22.27 3.26 5.52
CA ARG A 237 -20.85 3.49 5.31
C ARG A 237 -20.52 3.85 3.85
N ALA A 238 -19.41 4.55 3.66
CA ALA A 238 -18.93 4.92 2.33
C ALA A 238 -18.75 3.69 1.42
N ALA A 239 -19.39 3.70 0.27
CA ALA A 239 -19.37 2.60 -0.72
C ALA A 239 -18.39 2.86 -1.87
N SER A 240 -17.92 4.09 -2.04
CA SER A 240 -17.13 4.52 -3.20
C SER A 240 -15.90 3.65 -3.48
N GLY A 241 -15.15 3.24 -2.46
CA GLY A 241 -14.01 2.34 -2.62
C GLY A 241 -14.39 0.98 -3.19
N LEU A 242 -15.53 0.40 -2.77
CA LEU A 242 -16.03 -0.87 -3.31
C LEU A 242 -16.52 -0.73 -4.76
N LEU A 243 -17.13 0.39 -5.12
CA LEU A 243 -17.49 0.69 -6.51
C LEU A 243 -16.23 0.72 -7.40
N GLY A 244 -15.14 1.34 -6.91
CA GLY A 244 -13.83 1.27 -7.58
C GLY A 244 -13.29 -0.16 -7.71
N VAL A 245 -13.47 -1.02 -6.70
CA VAL A 245 -13.04 -2.43 -6.75
C VAL A 245 -13.88 -3.25 -7.74
N ILE A 246 -15.17 -2.98 -7.85
CA ILE A 246 -16.05 -3.58 -8.89
C ILE A 246 -15.58 -3.13 -10.27
N ALA A 247 -15.28 -1.84 -10.44
CA ALA A 247 -14.72 -1.31 -11.68
C ALA A 247 -13.41 -2.01 -12.07
N HIS A 248 -12.50 -2.26 -11.12
CA HIS A 248 -11.29 -3.07 -11.39
C HIS A 248 -11.62 -4.46 -11.92
N ASN A 249 -12.61 -5.13 -11.33
CA ASN A 249 -13.03 -6.45 -11.78
C ASN A 249 -13.52 -6.43 -13.24
N LEU A 250 -14.29 -5.41 -13.59
CA LEU A 250 -14.80 -5.21 -14.96
C LEU A 250 -13.67 -4.92 -15.95
N VAL A 251 -12.69 -4.06 -15.59
CA VAL A 251 -11.51 -3.79 -16.44
C VAL A 251 -10.77 -5.10 -16.78
N PHE A 252 -10.51 -5.94 -15.79
CA PHE A 252 -9.80 -7.19 -16.01
C PHE A 252 -10.62 -8.26 -16.74
N ASN A 253 -11.96 -8.18 -16.65
CA ASN A 253 -12.88 -9.01 -17.41
C ASN A 253 -13.12 -8.52 -18.86
N GLY A 254 -12.55 -7.38 -19.24
CA GLY A 254 -12.70 -6.79 -20.58
C GLY A 254 -13.93 -5.91 -20.76
N GLU A 255 -14.66 -5.62 -19.70
CA GLU A 255 -15.88 -4.79 -19.69
C GLU A 255 -15.54 -3.31 -19.39
N PHE A 256 -14.72 -2.71 -20.26
CA PHE A 256 -14.11 -1.40 -19.99
C PHE A 256 -15.16 -0.28 -19.82
N ASP A 257 -16.15 -0.20 -20.69
CA ASP A 257 -17.16 0.88 -20.65
C ASP A 257 -17.98 0.82 -19.35
N SER A 258 -18.44 -0.39 -18.97
CA SER A 258 -19.10 -0.59 -17.68
C SER A 258 -18.20 -0.22 -16.49
N ALA A 259 -16.91 -0.49 -16.59
CA ALA A 259 -15.97 -0.10 -15.55
C ALA A 259 -15.90 1.43 -15.36
N GLN A 260 -15.96 2.20 -16.47
CA GLN A 260 -15.96 3.67 -16.39
C GLN A 260 -17.21 4.21 -15.69
N GLU A 261 -18.37 3.59 -15.91
CA GLU A 261 -19.61 3.94 -15.20
C GLU A 261 -19.46 3.72 -13.69
N TYR A 262 -18.89 2.60 -13.27
CA TYR A 262 -18.64 2.30 -11.85
C TYR A 262 -17.58 3.23 -11.21
N TYR A 263 -16.53 3.64 -11.93
CA TYR A 263 -15.60 4.65 -11.44
C TYR A 263 -16.30 6.00 -11.25
N ASN A 264 -17.07 6.46 -12.22
CA ASN A 264 -17.82 7.72 -12.13
C ASN A 264 -18.81 7.69 -10.95
N LEU A 265 -19.52 6.58 -10.76
CA LEU A 265 -20.40 6.39 -9.62
C LEU A 265 -19.63 6.42 -8.30
N GLY A 266 -18.48 5.75 -8.23
CA GLY A 266 -17.61 5.77 -7.05
C GLY A 266 -17.08 7.16 -6.70
N ILE A 267 -16.74 7.98 -7.68
CA ILE A 267 -16.35 9.38 -7.49
C ILE A 267 -17.56 10.18 -6.98
N SER A 268 -18.73 10.03 -7.58
CA SER A 268 -19.94 10.79 -7.21
C SER A 268 -20.45 10.44 -5.81
N GLU A 269 -20.41 9.16 -5.41
CA GLU A 269 -20.78 8.68 -4.06
C GLU A 269 -19.68 8.90 -3.00
N GLY A 270 -18.52 9.44 -3.38
CA GLY A 270 -17.39 9.66 -2.46
C GLY A 270 -17.75 10.61 -1.33
N GLN A 271 -17.77 10.10 -0.09
CA GLN A 271 -18.12 10.87 1.12
C GLN A 271 -17.00 11.80 1.57
N THR A 272 -15.78 11.56 1.17
CA THR A 272 -14.61 12.39 1.48
C THR A 272 -13.83 12.73 0.21
N ALA A 273 -13.07 13.82 0.28
CA ALA A 273 -12.14 14.21 -0.78
C ALA A 273 -11.24 13.04 -1.22
N ASN A 274 -10.68 12.30 -0.25
CA ASN A 274 -9.83 11.15 -0.52
C ASN A 274 -10.56 9.99 -1.21
N ASN A 275 -11.82 9.72 -0.89
CA ASN A 275 -12.58 8.69 -1.60
C ASN A 275 -12.71 9.04 -3.09
N LYS A 276 -13.12 10.28 -3.41
CA LYS A 276 -13.25 10.77 -4.78
C LYS A 276 -11.92 10.66 -5.53
N TYR A 277 -10.87 11.20 -4.93
CA TYR A 277 -9.52 11.19 -5.50
C TYR A 277 -8.99 9.77 -5.74
N SER A 278 -9.09 8.87 -4.76
CA SER A 278 -8.56 7.51 -4.88
C SER A 278 -9.24 6.73 -6.02
N VAL A 279 -10.56 6.86 -6.16
CA VAL A 279 -11.29 6.22 -7.27
C VAL A 279 -10.89 6.85 -8.60
N GLY A 280 -10.70 8.17 -8.66
CA GLY A 280 -10.22 8.87 -9.86
C GLY A 280 -8.83 8.43 -10.30
N ILE A 281 -7.91 8.25 -9.34
CA ILE A 281 -6.57 7.69 -9.62
C ILE A 281 -6.65 6.29 -10.23
N PHE A 282 -7.54 5.44 -9.73
CA PHE A 282 -7.75 4.12 -10.30
C PHE A 282 -8.39 4.18 -11.70
N GLN A 283 -9.26 5.16 -11.94
CA GLN A 283 -9.83 5.41 -13.26
C GLN A 283 -8.74 5.79 -14.27
N ILE A 284 -7.82 6.70 -13.93
CA ILE A 284 -6.68 7.04 -14.81
C ILE A 284 -5.89 5.77 -15.17
N GLN A 285 -5.56 4.93 -14.18
CA GLN A 285 -4.79 3.72 -14.40
C GLN A 285 -5.54 2.69 -15.26
N SER A 286 -6.88 2.66 -15.22
CA SER A 286 -7.67 1.75 -16.05
C SER A 286 -7.46 1.98 -17.55
N TYR A 287 -7.30 3.23 -17.97
CA TYR A 287 -6.96 3.59 -19.35
C TYR A 287 -5.55 3.10 -19.74
N LEU A 288 -4.58 3.17 -18.81
CA LEU A 288 -3.23 2.65 -19.05
C LEU A 288 -3.22 1.12 -19.24
N PHE A 289 -4.10 0.37 -18.53
CA PHE A 289 -4.28 -1.07 -18.75
C PHE A 289 -4.77 -1.42 -20.17
N ASN A 290 -5.40 -0.46 -20.83
CA ASN A 290 -5.97 -0.59 -22.18
C ASN A 290 -5.05 0.01 -23.26
N ASP A 291 -3.83 0.42 -22.90
CA ASP A 291 -2.89 1.16 -23.76
C ASP A 291 -3.46 2.49 -24.29
N ASP A 292 -4.54 3.01 -23.68
CA ASP A 292 -5.15 4.30 -24.04
C ASP A 292 -4.50 5.44 -23.23
N TYR A 293 -3.29 5.80 -23.62
CA TYR A 293 -2.55 6.89 -22.98
C TYR A 293 -3.25 8.26 -23.11
N SER A 294 -3.95 8.49 -24.23
CA SER A 294 -4.69 9.73 -24.47
C SER A 294 -5.89 9.85 -23.52
N GLY A 295 -6.67 8.77 -23.38
CA GLY A 295 -7.76 8.70 -22.42
C GLY A 295 -7.29 8.88 -20.97
N ALA A 296 -6.17 8.25 -20.62
CA ALA A 296 -5.56 8.41 -19.28
C ALA A 296 -5.22 9.88 -18.98
N ILE A 297 -4.61 10.59 -19.93
CA ILE A 297 -4.23 12.00 -19.78
C ILE A 297 -5.49 12.87 -19.66
N LYS A 298 -6.49 12.66 -20.51
CA LYS A 298 -7.76 13.41 -20.47
C LYS A 298 -8.46 13.29 -19.12
N VAL A 299 -8.55 12.07 -18.59
CA VAL A 299 -9.15 11.84 -17.26
C VAL A 299 -8.28 12.41 -16.14
N ALA A 300 -6.95 12.35 -16.28
CA ALA A 300 -6.03 12.96 -15.33
C ALA A 300 -6.21 14.48 -15.23
N ASP A 301 -6.36 15.16 -16.37
CA ASP A 301 -6.61 16.61 -16.43
C ASP A 301 -7.97 16.97 -15.79
N GLN A 302 -9.01 16.18 -16.07
CA GLN A 302 -10.32 16.38 -15.44
C GLN A 302 -10.22 16.25 -13.91
N ILE A 303 -9.64 15.18 -13.40
CA ILE A 303 -9.51 14.97 -11.95
C ILE A 303 -8.65 16.05 -11.32
N SER A 304 -7.58 16.50 -11.99
CA SER A 304 -6.72 17.59 -11.52
C SER A 304 -7.50 18.89 -11.33
N ASN A 305 -8.40 19.21 -12.26
CA ASN A 305 -9.26 20.39 -12.20
C ASN A 305 -10.32 20.28 -11.08
N ASP A 306 -10.83 19.07 -10.84
CA ASP A 306 -11.87 18.81 -9.84
C ASP A 306 -11.34 18.80 -8.40
N LEU A 307 -10.02 18.69 -8.17
CA LEU A 307 -9.44 18.61 -6.83
C LEU A 307 -9.84 19.75 -5.89
N GLU A 308 -9.95 20.97 -6.42
CA GLU A 308 -10.33 22.16 -5.65
C GLU A 308 -11.77 22.08 -5.15
N THR A 309 -12.63 21.32 -5.84
CA THR A 309 -14.03 21.10 -5.47
C THR A 309 -14.22 19.98 -4.45
N TYR A 310 -13.21 19.13 -4.24
CA TYR A 310 -13.34 17.97 -3.35
C TYR A 310 -13.22 18.32 -1.86
N GLY A 311 -12.68 19.50 -1.52
CA GLY A 311 -12.50 19.94 -0.15
C GLY A 311 -11.16 19.54 0.48
N PHE A 312 -10.13 19.38 -0.33
CA PHE A 312 -8.74 19.21 0.13
C PHE A 312 -8.17 20.54 0.66
N SER A 313 -7.23 20.44 1.61
CA SER A 313 -6.38 21.57 1.97
C SER A 313 -5.43 21.94 0.81
N PRO A 314 -4.90 23.18 0.76
CA PRO A 314 -3.98 23.59 -0.30
C PRO A 314 -2.76 22.65 -0.45
N VAL A 315 -2.19 22.18 0.65
CA VAL A 315 -1.07 21.22 0.61
C VAL A 315 -1.46 19.90 -0.03
N GLN A 316 -2.64 19.38 0.28
CA GLN A 316 -3.15 18.13 -0.30
C GLN A 316 -3.45 18.30 -1.80
N ILE A 317 -3.97 19.46 -2.23
CA ILE A 317 -4.19 19.74 -3.65
C ILE A 317 -2.88 19.64 -4.41
N TYR A 318 -1.79 20.26 -3.94
CA TYR A 318 -0.50 20.18 -4.61
C TYR A 318 0.10 18.79 -4.57
N GLN A 319 0.00 18.06 -3.45
CA GLN A 319 0.44 16.67 -3.38
C GLN A 319 -0.31 15.78 -4.38
N ASN A 320 -1.62 15.95 -4.49
CA ASN A 320 -2.45 15.18 -5.41
C ASN A 320 -2.18 15.56 -6.88
N LYS A 321 -2.01 16.85 -7.18
CA LYS A 321 -1.58 17.31 -8.52
C LYS A 321 -0.23 16.69 -8.90
N ALA A 322 0.74 16.64 -8.00
CA ALA A 322 2.03 15.99 -8.24
C ALA A 322 1.89 14.49 -8.56
N GLN A 323 0.98 13.79 -7.88
CA GLN A 323 0.69 12.38 -8.16
C GLN A 323 -0.04 12.17 -9.50
N ILE A 324 -0.87 13.09 -9.91
CA ILE A 324 -1.52 13.07 -11.23
C ILE A 324 -0.48 13.31 -12.33
N GLU A 325 0.38 14.31 -12.17
CA GLU A 325 1.45 14.59 -13.15
C GLU A 325 2.46 13.43 -13.26
N LEU A 326 2.71 12.68 -12.20
CA LEU A 326 3.49 11.43 -12.29
C LEU A 326 2.86 10.42 -13.26
N ARG A 327 1.54 10.30 -13.27
CA ARG A 327 0.82 9.39 -14.18
C ARG A 327 0.84 9.89 -15.61
N LYS A 328 0.68 11.20 -15.81
CA LYS A 328 0.80 11.84 -17.12
C LYS A 328 2.22 11.69 -17.66
N PHE A 329 3.25 11.95 -16.85
CA PHE A 329 4.65 11.72 -17.20
C PHE A 329 4.87 10.29 -17.74
N LEU A 330 4.42 9.29 -16.98
CA LEU A 330 4.60 7.88 -17.37
C LEU A 330 3.76 7.50 -18.61
N ALA A 331 2.55 8.05 -18.74
CA ALA A 331 1.73 7.86 -19.93
C ALA A 331 2.41 8.44 -21.19
N HIS A 332 2.93 9.66 -21.11
CA HIS A 332 3.67 10.29 -22.19
C HIS A 332 4.96 9.51 -22.51
N ALA A 333 5.72 9.11 -21.49
CA ALA A 333 6.98 8.40 -21.69
C ALA A 333 6.78 7.02 -22.34
N HIS A 334 5.79 6.25 -21.92
CA HIS A 334 5.44 4.98 -22.56
C HIS A 334 4.82 5.13 -23.95
N ASN A 335 4.26 6.31 -24.26
CA ASN A 335 3.80 6.67 -25.59
C ASN A 335 4.89 7.36 -26.44
N GLN A 336 6.16 7.35 -26.01
CA GLN A 336 7.32 7.94 -26.71
C GLN A 336 7.20 9.45 -26.99
N LYS A 337 6.47 10.18 -26.14
CA LYS A 337 6.26 11.63 -26.18
C LYS A 337 7.23 12.32 -25.22
N LYS A 338 8.47 12.57 -25.72
CA LYS A 338 9.60 13.00 -24.87
C LYS A 338 9.37 14.37 -24.24
N GLU A 339 8.96 15.36 -25.03
CA GLU A 339 8.75 16.73 -24.59
C GLU A 339 7.61 16.80 -23.56
N GLU A 340 6.47 16.18 -23.85
CA GLU A 340 5.31 16.17 -22.97
C GLU A 340 5.59 15.38 -21.68
N ALA A 341 6.41 14.32 -21.77
CA ALA A 341 6.88 13.59 -20.59
C ALA A 341 7.75 14.47 -19.68
N TYR A 342 8.66 15.26 -20.28
CA TYR A 342 9.49 16.20 -19.53
C TYR A 342 8.65 17.30 -18.86
N GLU A 343 7.70 17.89 -19.60
CA GLU A 343 6.79 18.90 -19.07
C GLU A 343 6.02 18.38 -17.85
N SER A 344 5.42 17.18 -17.96
CA SER A 344 4.70 16.56 -16.84
C SER A 344 5.62 16.25 -15.64
N LEU A 345 6.86 15.81 -15.89
CA LEU A 345 7.84 15.58 -14.84
C LEU A 345 8.21 16.89 -14.12
N MET A 346 8.40 17.98 -14.86
CA MET A 346 8.70 19.30 -14.26
C MET A 346 7.50 19.86 -13.50
N MET A 347 6.27 19.69 -14.03
CA MET A 347 5.06 20.06 -13.31
C MET A 347 4.90 19.27 -12.01
N ARG A 348 5.16 17.96 -12.04
CA ARG A 348 5.19 17.14 -10.83
C ARG A 348 6.16 17.70 -9.78
N LYS A 349 7.38 18.04 -10.20
CA LYS A 349 8.40 18.62 -9.31
C LYS A 349 7.90 19.94 -8.72
N ASN A 350 7.39 20.84 -9.55
CA ASN A 350 6.85 22.15 -9.13
C ASN A 350 5.73 21.99 -8.09
N TYR A 351 4.75 21.10 -8.34
CA TYR A 351 3.68 20.85 -7.37
C TYR A 351 4.21 20.24 -6.06
N SER A 352 5.22 19.39 -6.14
CA SER A 352 5.84 18.83 -4.94
C SER A 352 6.57 19.92 -4.13
N GLU A 353 7.28 20.84 -4.78
CA GLU A 353 7.92 22.00 -4.16
C GLU A 353 6.87 22.92 -3.50
N ARG A 354 5.77 23.21 -4.18
CA ARG A 354 4.66 24.00 -3.61
C ARG A 354 4.04 23.31 -2.40
N ALA A 355 3.90 21.99 -2.42
CA ALA A 355 3.43 21.25 -1.26
C ALA A 355 4.43 21.37 -0.08
N MET A 356 5.73 21.29 -0.35
CA MET A 356 6.78 21.44 0.67
C MET A 356 6.78 22.84 1.29
N GLU A 357 6.58 23.91 0.50
CA GLU A 357 6.47 25.28 0.99
C GLU A 357 5.31 25.47 2.00
N LEU A 358 4.26 24.66 1.89
CA LEU A 358 3.07 24.72 2.76
C LEU A 358 3.14 23.77 3.96
N MET A 359 4.22 23.03 4.11
CA MET A 359 4.40 22.05 5.18
C MET A 359 5.54 22.44 6.13
N GLU A 360 5.42 21.98 7.37
CA GLU A 360 6.60 21.87 8.21
C GLU A 360 7.47 20.72 7.72
N VAL A 361 8.64 21.05 7.19
CA VAL A 361 9.58 20.09 6.60
C VAL A 361 10.59 19.66 7.66
N ASP A 362 10.59 18.37 8.00
CA ASP A 362 11.63 17.72 8.79
C ASP A 362 12.65 16.99 7.89
N GLU A 363 13.74 16.51 8.48
CA GLU A 363 14.82 15.82 7.75
C GLU A 363 14.33 14.60 6.97
N VAL A 364 13.37 13.85 7.50
CA VAL A 364 12.80 12.68 6.81
C VAL A 364 12.03 13.10 5.57
N ARG A 365 11.20 14.14 5.67
CA ARG A 365 10.46 14.66 4.51
C ARG A 365 11.38 15.24 3.45
N GLN A 366 12.41 15.99 3.86
CA GLN A 366 13.39 16.53 2.91
C GLN A 366 14.13 15.41 2.20
N ARG A 367 14.62 14.42 2.95
CA ARG A 367 15.25 13.23 2.40
C ARG A 367 14.37 12.53 1.37
N ASP A 368 13.10 12.27 1.71
CA ASP A 368 12.15 11.56 0.84
C ASP A 368 11.81 12.38 -0.42
N PHE A 369 11.72 13.70 -0.29
CA PHE A 369 11.54 14.61 -1.42
C PHE A 369 12.74 14.57 -2.39
N ASP A 370 13.97 14.65 -1.87
CA ASP A 370 15.18 14.62 -2.67
C ASP A 370 15.38 13.26 -3.35
N ALA A 371 15.13 12.15 -2.63
CA ALA A 371 15.18 10.80 -3.17
C ALA A 371 14.17 10.61 -4.31
N ASN A 372 12.92 11.02 -4.11
CA ASN A 372 11.89 10.95 -5.13
C ASN A 372 12.23 11.76 -6.38
N ASN A 373 12.79 12.98 -6.23
CA ASN A 373 13.18 13.79 -7.38
C ASN A 373 14.30 13.14 -8.17
N ALA A 374 15.33 12.62 -7.52
CA ALA A 374 16.40 11.89 -8.19
C ALA A 374 15.87 10.64 -8.89
N GLN A 375 15.01 9.87 -8.24
CA GLN A 375 14.39 8.65 -8.80
C GLN A 375 13.58 8.94 -10.08
N TYR A 376 12.72 9.95 -10.08
CA TYR A 376 11.86 10.22 -11.24
C TYR A 376 12.64 10.86 -12.39
N GLN A 377 13.67 11.65 -12.12
CA GLN A 377 14.59 12.13 -13.16
C GLN A 377 15.37 10.97 -13.78
N ALA A 378 15.91 10.06 -12.96
CA ALA A 378 16.55 8.85 -13.46
C ALA A 378 15.60 8.04 -14.36
N TRP A 379 14.34 7.90 -13.95
CA TRP A 379 13.34 7.16 -14.73
C TRP A 379 13.09 7.78 -16.09
N TYR A 380 12.97 9.13 -16.17
CA TYR A 380 12.86 9.84 -17.42
C TYR A 380 14.06 9.55 -18.34
N HIS A 381 15.27 9.75 -17.86
CA HIS A 381 16.49 9.54 -18.64
C HIS A 381 16.64 8.08 -19.11
N ILE A 382 16.26 7.09 -18.27
CA ILE A 382 16.25 5.67 -18.66
C ILE A 382 15.31 5.43 -19.85
N LEU A 383 14.07 5.95 -19.78
CA LEU A 383 13.05 5.70 -20.79
C LEU A 383 13.35 6.36 -22.14
N PHE A 384 14.20 7.39 -22.15
CA PHE A 384 14.62 8.10 -23.37
C PHE A 384 16.07 7.83 -23.78
N GLY A 385 16.73 6.82 -23.19
CA GLY A 385 18.06 6.36 -23.60
C GLY A 385 19.24 7.26 -23.19
N GLU A 386 19.03 8.16 -22.24
CA GLU A 386 20.03 9.09 -21.69
C GLU A 386 20.71 8.47 -20.47
N TYR A 387 21.49 7.40 -20.71
CA TYR A 387 21.96 6.52 -19.62
C TYR A 387 23.00 7.17 -18.70
N ASN A 388 23.83 8.10 -19.20
CA ASN A 388 24.82 8.82 -18.37
C ASN A 388 24.12 9.76 -17.37
N GLU A 389 23.11 10.46 -17.83
CA GLU A 389 22.26 11.33 -17.02
C GLU A 389 21.46 10.49 -15.99
N ALA A 390 20.95 9.34 -16.43
CA ALA A 390 20.28 8.39 -15.53
C ALA A 390 21.22 7.92 -14.41
N GLU A 391 22.44 7.50 -14.70
CA GLU A 391 23.43 7.08 -13.70
C GLU A 391 23.78 8.22 -12.74
N THR A 392 23.88 9.46 -13.22
CA THR A 392 24.10 10.63 -12.38
C THR A 392 22.98 10.80 -11.33
N GLN A 393 21.73 10.69 -11.75
CA GLN A 393 20.58 10.79 -10.86
C GLN A 393 20.49 9.57 -9.90
N LEU A 394 20.82 8.38 -10.38
CA LEU A 394 20.87 7.18 -9.56
C LEU A 394 21.96 7.23 -8.50
N ASN A 395 23.14 7.79 -8.82
CA ASN A 395 24.17 8.04 -7.82
C ASN A 395 23.71 9.02 -6.73
N THR A 396 22.95 10.05 -7.12
CA THR A 396 22.31 10.96 -6.16
C THR A 396 21.32 10.20 -5.28
N LEU A 397 20.43 9.40 -5.87
CA LEU A 397 19.49 8.55 -5.13
C LEU A 397 20.22 7.63 -4.15
N TYR A 398 21.25 6.93 -4.61
CA TYR A 398 22.05 6.02 -3.77
C TYR A 398 22.66 6.74 -2.56
N SER A 399 23.20 7.93 -2.76
CA SER A 399 23.84 8.72 -1.68
C SER A 399 22.86 9.08 -0.55
N ILE A 400 21.56 9.15 -0.88
CA ILE A 400 20.48 9.44 0.06
C ILE A 400 20.00 8.15 0.73
N VAL A 401 19.60 7.15 -0.06
CA VAL A 401 18.87 5.97 0.45
C VAL A 401 19.80 4.93 1.10
N SER A 402 21.09 4.89 0.75
CA SER A 402 22.08 3.99 1.38
C SER A 402 22.29 4.24 2.88
N LYS A 403 21.87 5.38 3.38
CA LYS A 403 21.92 5.75 4.81
C LYS A 403 20.71 5.21 5.61
N ILE A 404 19.70 4.72 4.91
CA ILE A 404 18.48 4.19 5.53
C ILE A 404 18.71 2.73 5.89
N GLN A 405 18.41 2.33 7.13
CA GLN A 405 18.63 0.96 7.63
C GLN A 405 17.56 -0.05 7.20
N SER A 406 16.62 0.35 6.33
CA SER A 406 15.62 -0.58 5.79
C SER A 406 16.25 -1.53 4.78
N PRO A 407 15.94 -2.84 4.83
CA PRO A 407 16.45 -3.81 3.86
C PRO A 407 15.98 -3.53 2.41
N THR A 408 14.92 -2.75 2.23
CA THR A 408 14.38 -2.38 0.91
C THR A 408 14.79 -0.97 0.46
N ALA A 409 15.67 -0.31 1.21
CA ALA A 409 16.06 1.08 0.92
C ALA A 409 16.69 1.25 -0.48
N LEU A 410 17.41 0.23 -0.95
CA LEU A 410 18.08 0.24 -2.26
C LEU A 410 17.25 -0.35 -3.40
N ASP A 411 16.03 -0.84 -3.14
CA ASP A 411 15.24 -1.58 -4.14
C ASP A 411 15.01 -0.78 -5.43
N HIS A 412 14.60 0.49 -5.34
CA HIS A 412 14.40 1.33 -6.51
C HIS A 412 15.71 1.66 -7.23
N TYR A 413 16.79 1.91 -6.49
CA TYR A 413 18.11 2.16 -7.06
C TYR A 413 18.59 0.93 -7.85
N SER A 414 18.61 -0.24 -7.22
CA SER A 414 19.08 -1.47 -7.85
C SER A 414 18.24 -1.85 -9.07
N ALA A 415 16.89 -1.74 -8.97
CA ALA A 415 16.02 -2.03 -10.10
C ALA A 415 16.28 -1.09 -11.30
N MET A 416 16.45 0.21 -11.05
CA MET A 416 16.70 1.19 -12.11
C MET A 416 18.11 1.05 -12.71
N MET A 417 19.13 0.74 -11.91
CA MET A 417 20.45 0.38 -12.43
C MET A 417 20.38 -0.89 -13.32
N GLY A 418 19.57 -1.89 -12.90
CA GLY A 418 19.28 -3.06 -13.72
C GLY A 418 18.68 -2.70 -15.09
N MET A 419 17.73 -1.73 -15.11
CA MET A 419 17.17 -1.21 -16.39
C MET A 419 18.24 -0.51 -17.24
N VAL A 420 19.09 0.33 -16.65
CA VAL A 420 20.19 1.00 -17.36
C VAL A 420 21.10 -0.03 -18.01
N ARG A 421 21.57 -1.03 -17.27
CA ARG A 421 22.45 -2.10 -17.81
C ARG A 421 21.76 -2.91 -18.91
N LEU A 422 20.47 -3.25 -18.73
CA LEU A 422 19.71 -3.94 -19.77
C LEU A 422 19.71 -3.16 -21.09
N PHE A 423 19.37 -1.87 -21.05
CA PHE A 423 19.30 -1.04 -22.26
C PHE A 423 20.67 -0.71 -22.88
N GLN A 424 21.74 -0.79 -22.10
CA GLN A 424 23.11 -0.75 -22.60
C GLN A 424 23.58 -2.07 -23.22
N GLY A 425 22.77 -3.14 -23.17
CA GLY A 425 23.08 -4.47 -23.71
C GLY A 425 23.84 -5.38 -22.75
N ASP A 426 24.08 -4.97 -21.50
CA ASP A 426 24.72 -5.74 -20.45
C ASP A 426 23.66 -6.51 -19.63
N SER A 427 23.25 -7.66 -20.16
CA SER A 427 22.23 -8.49 -19.51
C SER A 427 22.71 -9.14 -18.20
N GLU A 428 23.99 -9.48 -18.07
CA GLU A 428 24.56 -10.06 -16.85
C GLU A 428 24.64 -9.03 -15.72
N GLY A 429 25.17 -7.85 -16.02
CA GLY A 429 25.18 -6.72 -15.09
C GLY A 429 23.75 -6.31 -14.67
N SER A 430 22.81 -6.30 -15.60
CA SER A 430 21.40 -6.06 -15.34
C SER A 430 20.83 -7.05 -14.32
N LEU A 431 21.05 -8.36 -14.53
CA LEU A 431 20.56 -9.40 -13.63
C LEU A 431 21.21 -9.34 -12.25
N SER A 432 22.48 -8.94 -12.15
CA SER A 432 23.15 -8.71 -10.86
C SER A 432 22.35 -7.69 -10.02
N TYR A 433 22.05 -6.53 -10.59
CA TYR A 433 21.28 -5.49 -9.92
C TYR A 433 19.85 -5.92 -9.58
N PHE A 434 19.13 -6.58 -10.48
CA PHE A 434 17.79 -7.08 -10.19
C PHE A 434 17.76 -8.15 -9.08
N ASN A 435 18.82 -8.92 -8.92
CA ASN A 435 18.91 -9.94 -7.87
C ASN A 435 19.27 -9.38 -6.49
N GLU A 436 19.86 -8.20 -6.43
CA GLU A 436 20.06 -7.46 -5.18
C GLU A 436 18.77 -6.87 -4.61
N ASN A 437 17.76 -6.69 -5.48
CA ASN A 437 16.47 -6.14 -5.09
C ASN A 437 15.64 -7.22 -4.39
N ILE A 438 15.23 -6.92 -3.15
CA ILE A 438 14.49 -7.87 -2.31
C ILE A 438 13.06 -8.09 -2.81
N ASP A 439 12.44 -7.06 -3.37
CA ASP A 439 11.03 -7.03 -3.72
C ASP A 439 10.76 -6.97 -5.24
N THR A 440 11.76 -7.24 -6.09
CA THR A 440 11.57 -7.17 -7.55
C THR A 440 10.34 -7.96 -8.01
N GLU A 441 10.09 -9.14 -7.41
CA GLU A 441 8.95 -9.99 -7.78
C GLU A 441 7.60 -9.37 -7.41
N ASN A 442 7.55 -8.46 -6.44
CA ASN A 442 6.34 -7.76 -6.01
C ASN A 442 6.09 -6.47 -6.78
N TYR A 443 7.11 -5.95 -7.49
CA TYR A 443 7.00 -4.78 -8.35
C TYR A 443 6.95 -5.20 -9.81
N GLN A 444 5.76 -5.43 -10.36
CA GLN A 444 5.53 -5.96 -11.73
C GLN A 444 6.26 -5.14 -12.81
N TYR A 445 6.41 -3.83 -12.62
CA TYR A 445 7.16 -2.99 -13.52
C TYR A 445 8.62 -3.42 -13.64
N TYR A 446 9.30 -3.58 -12.51
CA TYR A 446 10.70 -4.01 -12.49
C TYR A 446 10.85 -5.49 -12.86
N SER A 447 9.89 -6.33 -12.47
CA SER A 447 9.83 -7.74 -12.87
C SER A 447 9.78 -7.90 -14.40
N TYR A 448 9.08 -7.00 -15.10
CA TYR A 448 9.04 -6.99 -16.56
C TYR A 448 10.44 -6.80 -17.16
N PHE A 449 11.21 -5.81 -16.70
CA PHE A 449 12.56 -5.56 -17.18
C PHE A 449 13.54 -6.65 -16.76
N LYS A 450 13.39 -7.23 -15.57
CA LYS A 450 14.13 -8.45 -15.18
C LYS A 450 13.87 -9.61 -16.14
N ALA A 451 12.60 -9.80 -16.56
CA ALA A 451 12.26 -10.83 -17.53
C ALA A 451 12.90 -10.58 -18.90
N LEU A 452 12.97 -9.33 -19.36
CA LEU A 452 13.70 -8.97 -20.57
C LEU A 452 15.21 -9.27 -20.46
N ALA A 453 15.83 -8.98 -19.30
CA ALA A 453 17.23 -9.29 -19.05
C ALA A 453 17.49 -10.82 -19.05
N LEU A 454 16.59 -11.60 -18.44
CA LEU A 454 16.63 -13.07 -18.49
C LEU A 454 16.50 -13.61 -19.90
N GLN A 455 15.60 -13.04 -20.70
CA GLN A 455 15.43 -13.41 -22.11
C GLN A 455 16.70 -13.07 -22.92
N ALA A 456 17.29 -11.91 -22.72
CA ALA A 456 18.53 -11.49 -23.38
C ALA A 456 19.74 -12.37 -22.97
N SER A 457 19.73 -12.96 -21.77
CA SER A 457 20.74 -13.93 -21.31
C SER A 457 20.44 -15.38 -21.67
N GLY A 458 19.40 -15.66 -22.48
CA GLY A 458 19.00 -16.99 -22.91
C GLY A 458 18.18 -17.80 -21.91
N GLN A 459 17.78 -17.20 -20.78
CA GLN A 459 16.98 -17.87 -19.74
C GLN A 459 15.47 -17.77 -20.04
N ASN A 460 15.06 -18.18 -21.24
CA ASN A 460 13.74 -17.96 -21.82
C ASN A 460 12.59 -18.55 -20.98
N THR A 461 12.79 -19.73 -20.38
CA THR A 461 11.73 -20.39 -19.56
C THR A 461 11.38 -19.52 -18.34
N ILE A 462 12.38 -19.01 -17.63
CA ILE A 462 12.16 -18.18 -16.43
C ILE A 462 11.54 -16.84 -16.84
N ALA A 463 12.03 -16.25 -17.93
CA ALA A 463 11.46 -15.00 -18.47
C ALA A 463 9.97 -15.18 -18.81
N LYS A 464 9.61 -16.27 -19.50
CA LYS A 464 8.23 -16.60 -19.86
C LYS A 464 7.32 -16.74 -18.63
N ASP A 465 7.79 -17.38 -17.58
CA ASP A 465 7.03 -17.52 -16.33
C ASP A 465 6.76 -16.18 -15.67
N ILE A 466 7.74 -15.26 -15.70
CA ILE A 466 7.56 -13.89 -15.18
C ILE A 466 6.56 -13.10 -16.05
N PHE A 467 6.68 -13.16 -17.37
CA PHE A 467 5.71 -12.51 -18.28
C PHE A 467 4.30 -13.04 -18.05
N ASN A 468 4.12 -14.37 -17.87
CA ASN A 468 2.82 -14.97 -17.55
C ASN A 468 2.24 -14.41 -16.23
N LYS A 469 3.06 -14.28 -15.18
CA LYS A 469 2.63 -13.70 -13.90
C LYS A 469 2.16 -12.27 -14.08
N ILE A 470 2.89 -11.44 -14.83
CA ILE A 470 2.55 -10.04 -15.09
C ILE A 470 1.28 -9.92 -15.95
N ALA A 471 1.18 -10.70 -17.03
CA ALA A 471 0.04 -10.70 -17.95
C ALA A 471 -1.28 -11.07 -17.27
N ASN A 472 -1.21 -11.92 -16.23
CA ASN A 472 -2.34 -12.38 -15.44
C ASN A 472 -2.47 -11.69 -14.07
N TYR A 473 -1.73 -10.60 -13.83
CA TYR A 473 -1.84 -9.84 -12.59
C TYR A 473 -3.08 -8.94 -12.62
N ASN A 474 -4.09 -9.30 -11.86
CA ASN A 474 -5.41 -8.67 -11.89
C ASN A 474 -5.64 -7.69 -10.73
N PHE A 475 -4.66 -6.85 -10.42
CA PHE A 475 -4.78 -5.75 -9.45
C PHE A 475 -4.43 -4.43 -10.11
N ASN A 476 -5.22 -3.39 -9.79
CA ASN A 476 -4.97 -2.05 -10.31
C ASN A 476 -3.75 -1.43 -9.59
N GLY A 477 -2.75 -1.04 -10.36
CA GLY A 477 -1.52 -0.41 -9.88
C GLY A 477 -0.79 0.29 -11.01
N LEU A 478 -0.13 1.41 -10.71
CA LEU A 478 0.52 2.23 -11.72
C LEU A 478 1.58 1.45 -12.51
N GLY A 479 2.49 0.76 -11.82
CA GLY A 479 3.56 0.03 -12.50
C GLY A 479 3.04 -1.09 -13.40
N VAL A 480 2.11 -1.91 -12.92
CA VAL A 480 1.55 -3.01 -13.69
C VAL A 480 0.68 -2.52 -14.86
N SER A 481 0.02 -1.38 -14.73
CA SER A 481 -0.78 -0.83 -15.83
C SER A 481 0.05 -0.44 -17.06
N LEU A 482 1.35 -0.18 -16.87
CA LEU A 482 2.28 0.19 -17.94
C LEU A 482 2.93 -1.01 -18.64
N VAL A 483 2.96 -2.19 -18.00
CA VAL A 483 3.71 -3.34 -18.51
C VAL A 483 2.87 -4.60 -18.75
N ARG A 484 1.61 -4.63 -18.29
CA ARG A 484 0.76 -5.82 -18.42
C ARG A 484 0.48 -6.18 -19.88
N SER A 485 0.15 -5.20 -20.72
CA SER A 485 -0.05 -5.40 -22.15
C SER A 485 1.26 -5.78 -22.86
N LEU A 486 2.38 -5.16 -22.45
CA LEU A 486 3.71 -5.49 -22.99
C LEU A 486 4.09 -6.95 -22.68
N ALA A 487 3.80 -7.42 -21.45
CA ALA A 487 4.04 -8.82 -21.09
C ALA A 487 3.17 -9.80 -21.91
N LYS A 488 1.91 -9.46 -22.22
CA LYS A 488 1.07 -10.25 -23.13
C LYS A 488 1.67 -10.33 -24.54
N LYS A 489 2.12 -9.20 -25.09
CA LYS A 489 2.80 -9.14 -26.40
C LYS A 489 4.08 -10.00 -26.45
N GLN A 490 4.85 -10.04 -25.35
CA GLN A 490 6.04 -10.90 -25.26
C GLN A 490 5.67 -12.40 -25.31
N LEU A 491 4.55 -12.81 -24.75
CA LEU A 491 4.08 -14.19 -24.77
C LEU A 491 3.53 -14.60 -26.13
N GLU A 492 2.91 -13.69 -26.87
CA GLU A 492 2.38 -13.91 -28.22
C GLU A 492 3.49 -14.02 -29.28
N SER A 493 4.65 -13.41 -29.02
CA SER A 493 5.80 -13.39 -29.94
C SER A 493 6.75 -14.60 -29.80
N GLN A 494 6.53 -15.44 -28.81
CA GLN A 494 7.30 -16.67 -28.53
C GLN A 494 6.56 -17.92 -29.00
#